data_75950c236dd4105dd41dffed3605981f
#
_entry.id   75950c236dd4105dd41dffed3605981f
#
_cell.length_a   1.000
_cell.length_b   1.000
_cell.length_c   1.000
_cell.angle_alpha   90.00
_cell.angle_beta   90.00
_cell.angle_gamma   90.00
#
_symmetry.space_group_name_H-M   'P 1'
#
loop_
_entity.id
_entity.type
_entity.pdbx_description
1 polymer ?
#
loop_
_entity_poly.entity_id
_entity_poly.type
_entity_poly.pdbx_seq_one_letter_code
_entity_poly.pdbx_strand_id
1 'polypeptide(L)'
;MIKLVAIDLDGTLLNEQKLISDENKQALAQAKQQGVKIVLCTGRPLAAMAHYLQELGLVDEGDYSITFNGGLVQKNDTGEIME
;
A
#
# COMPACT_ATOMS: atom_id res chain seq x y z
N MET A 1 -19.43 -7.28 3.74
CA MET A 1 -18.47 -7.17 2.63
C MET A 1 -17.22 -6.43 3.11
N ILE A 2 -16.04 -6.97 2.82
CA ILE A 2 -14.78 -6.32 3.16
C ILE A 2 -14.52 -5.21 2.16
N LYS A 3 -14.36 -3.99 2.64
CA LYS A 3 -14.15 -2.81 1.80
C LYS A 3 -12.74 -2.22 1.92
N LEU A 4 -11.98 -2.65 2.91
CA LEU A 4 -10.64 -2.16 3.15
C LEU A 4 -9.77 -3.30 3.68
N VAL A 5 -8.56 -3.42 3.14
CA VAL A 5 -7.56 -4.38 3.59
C VAL A 5 -6.27 -3.62 3.87
N ALA A 6 -5.75 -3.78 5.10
CA ALA A 6 -4.46 -3.21 5.49
C ALA A 6 -3.42 -4.32 5.46
N ILE A 7 -2.32 -4.11 4.73
CA ILE A 7 -1.30 -5.13 4.50
C ILE A 7 0.07 -4.59 4.89
N ASP A 8 0.80 -5.35 5.72
CA ASP A 8 2.19 -5.01 6.04
C ASP A 8 3.06 -5.17 4.79
N LEU A 9 3.96 -4.23 4.57
CA LEU A 9 4.85 -4.25 3.41
C LEU A 9 6.02 -5.21 3.64
N ASP A 10 6.85 -4.93 4.64
CA ASP A 10 8.03 -5.74 4.91
C ASP A 10 7.64 -7.02 5.66
N GLY A 11 8.18 -8.15 5.20
CA GLY A 11 7.94 -9.44 5.85
C GLY A 11 6.61 -10.09 5.52
N THR A 12 5.70 -9.39 4.84
CA THR A 12 4.40 -9.93 4.44
C THR A 12 4.19 -9.81 2.94
N LEU A 13 4.10 -8.60 2.41
CA LEU A 13 3.90 -8.40 0.97
C LEU A 13 5.19 -8.60 0.19
N LEU A 14 6.31 -8.13 0.72
CA LEU A 14 7.61 -8.25 0.06
C LEU A 14 8.27 -9.59 0.39
N ASN A 15 8.87 -10.20 -0.63
CA ASN A 15 9.67 -11.42 -0.43
C ASN A 15 11.07 -11.07 0.11
N GLU A 16 11.97 -12.08 0.21
CA GLU A 16 13.31 -11.87 0.75
C GLU A 16 14.14 -10.91 -0.09
N GLN A 17 13.86 -10.79 -1.37
CA GLN A 17 14.54 -9.85 -2.27
C GLN A 17 13.91 -8.47 -2.26
N LYS A 18 12.94 -8.22 -1.39
CA LYS A 18 12.19 -6.96 -1.29
C LYS A 18 11.39 -6.65 -2.55
N LEU A 19 10.89 -7.71 -3.19
CA LEU A 19 10.06 -7.62 -4.39
C LEU A 19 8.65 -8.13 -4.10
N ILE A 20 7.67 -7.61 -4.81
CA ILE A 20 6.30 -8.09 -4.74
C ILE A 20 6.14 -9.18 -5.79
N SER A 21 5.65 -10.35 -5.41
CA SER A 21 5.42 -11.44 -6.36
C SER A 21 4.30 -11.08 -7.34
N ASP A 22 4.35 -11.66 -8.54
CA ASP A 22 3.30 -11.44 -9.55
C ASP A 22 1.94 -11.94 -9.04
N GLU A 23 1.93 -13.03 -8.29
CA GLU A 23 0.70 -13.56 -7.69
C GLU A 23 0.06 -12.55 -6.74
N ASN A 24 0.87 -11.91 -5.89
CA ASN A 24 0.37 -10.89 -4.99
C ASN A 24 -0.11 -9.65 -5.73
N LYS A 25 0.62 -9.23 -6.77
CA LYS A 25 0.19 -8.10 -7.60
C LYS A 25 -1.16 -8.36 -8.23
N GLN A 26 -1.37 -9.56 -8.78
CA GLN A 26 -2.63 -9.93 -9.42
C GLN A 26 -3.78 -9.98 -8.41
N ALA A 27 -3.53 -10.56 -7.24
CA ALA A 27 -4.55 -10.65 -6.19
C ALA A 27 -5.00 -9.28 -5.73
N LEU A 28 -4.05 -8.35 -5.53
CA LEU A 28 -4.38 -7.00 -5.11
C LEU A 28 -5.10 -6.22 -6.21
N ALA A 29 -4.71 -6.40 -7.47
CA ALA A 29 -5.39 -5.77 -8.60
C ALA A 29 -6.85 -6.23 -8.70
N GLN A 30 -7.10 -7.53 -8.51
CA GLN A 30 -8.46 -8.07 -8.52
C GLN A 30 -9.29 -7.51 -7.38
N ALA A 31 -8.72 -7.43 -6.18
CA ALA A 31 -9.42 -6.86 -5.03
C ALA A 31 -9.78 -5.40 -5.29
N LYS A 32 -8.86 -4.63 -5.84
CA LYS A 32 -9.09 -3.23 -6.17
C LYS A 32 -10.21 -3.06 -7.20
N GLN A 33 -10.25 -3.94 -8.21
CA GLN A 33 -11.32 -3.93 -9.22
C GLN A 33 -12.69 -4.18 -8.60
N GLN A 34 -12.74 -4.94 -7.51
CA GLN A 34 -13.99 -5.24 -6.81
C GLN A 34 -14.37 -4.18 -5.79
N GLY A 35 -13.65 -3.07 -5.77
CA GLY A 35 -13.95 -1.95 -4.89
C GLY A 35 -13.33 -2.04 -3.51
N VAL A 36 -12.40 -2.98 -3.30
CA VAL A 36 -11.69 -3.09 -2.02
C VAL A 36 -10.57 -2.05 -1.98
N LYS A 37 -10.51 -1.27 -0.91
CA LYS A 37 -9.44 -0.30 -0.69
C LYS A 37 -8.22 -1.03 -0.11
N ILE A 38 -7.06 -0.85 -0.74
CA ILE A 38 -5.81 -1.44 -0.28
C ILE A 38 -4.99 -0.36 0.42
N VAL A 39 -4.58 -0.63 1.65
CA VAL A 39 -3.76 0.28 2.46
C VAL A 39 -2.50 -0.47 2.87
N LEU A 40 -1.33 0.07 2.52
CA LEU A 40 -0.06 -0.53 2.94
C LEU A 40 0.35 0.06 4.29
N CYS A 41 0.82 -0.83 5.16
CA CYS A 41 1.33 -0.47 6.49
C CYS A 41 2.83 -0.74 6.51
N THR A 42 3.62 0.21 6.97
CA THR A 42 5.07 0.07 6.94
C THR A 42 5.73 0.94 8.01
N GLY A 43 6.93 0.54 8.42
CA GLY A 43 7.80 1.39 9.22
C GLY A 43 8.59 2.40 8.40
N ARG A 44 8.51 2.30 7.06
CA ARG A 44 9.25 3.19 6.16
C ARG A 44 8.55 4.54 5.99
N PRO A 45 9.29 5.61 5.66
CA PRO A 45 8.65 6.84 5.18
C PRO A 45 8.04 6.62 3.81
N LEU A 46 7.05 7.43 3.47
CA LEU A 46 6.30 7.27 2.21
C LEU A 46 7.22 7.28 0.99
N ALA A 47 8.23 8.15 0.99
CA ALA A 47 9.16 8.25 -0.14
C ALA A 47 9.91 6.94 -0.40
N ALA A 48 10.15 6.14 0.64
CA ALA A 48 10.89 4.88 0.51
C ALA A 48 10.03 3.75 -0.07
N MET A 49 8.73 3.96 -0.21
CA MET A 49 7.83 2.94 -0.74
C MET A 49 7.12 3.39 -2.02
N ALA A 50 7.50 4.54 -2.56
CA ALA A 50 6.81 5.12 -3.72
C ALA A 50 6.77 4.17 -4.93
N HIS A 51 7.87 3.47 -5.21
CA HIS A 51 7.91 2.56 -6.35
C HIS A 51 6.98 1.36 -6.17
N TYR A 52 6.78 0.88 -4.94
CA TYR A 52 5.81 -0.18 -4.67
C TYR A 52 4.39 0.30 -4.90
N LEU A 53 4.09 1.53 -4.48
CA LEU A 53 2.78 2.12 -4.72
C LEU A 53 2.48 2.25 -6.21
N GLN A 54 3.47 2.64 -7.00
CA GLN A 54 3.32 2.72 -8.45
C GLN A 54 3.10 1.35 -9.08
N GLU A 55 3.87 0.34 -8.64
CA GLU A 55 3.71 -1.03 -9.15
C GLU A 55 2.30 -1.56 -8.90
N LEU A 56 1.71 -1.22 -7.76
CA LEU A 56 0.40 -1.72 -7.38
C LEU A 56 -0.75 -0.82 -7.84
N GLY A 57 -0.45 0.31 -8.47
CA GLY A 57 -1.48 1.25 -8.89
C GLY A 57 -2.18 1.94 -7.73
N LEU A 58 -1.47 2.17 -6.63
CA LEU A 58 -2.02 2.77 -5.41
C LEU A 58 -1.59 4.22 -5.27
N VAL A 59 -1.62 4.99 -6.35
CA VAL A 59 -1.18 6.40 -6.37
C VAL A 59 -2.30 7.35 -6.76
N ASP A 60 -3.53 6.87 -6.78
CA ASP A 60 -4.68 7.69 -7.17
C ASP A 60 -5.22 8.49 -5.98
N GLU A 61 -6.05 9.47 -6.28
CA GLU A 61 -6.78 10.20 -5.24
C GLU A 61 -7.62 9.21 -4.43
N GLY A 62 -7.53 9.31 -3.12
CA GLY A 62 -8.23 8.41 -2.22
C GLY A 62 -7.42 7.19 -1.79
N ASP A 63 -6.21 7.02 -2.29
CA ASP A 63 -5.31 5.97 -1.82
C ASP A 63 -4.44 6.48 -0.67
N TYR A 64 -4.27 5.65 0.36
CA TYR A 64 -3.57 6.01 1.59
C TYR A 64 -2.59 4.94 2.00
N SER A 65 -1.59 5.34 2.80
CA SER A 65 -0.67 4.41 3.45
C SER A 65 -0.50 4.78 4.91
N ILE A 66 -0.25 3.77 5.73
CA ILE A 66 0.08 3.96 7.15
C ILE A 66 1.59 3.79 7.27
N THR A 67 2.28 4.86 7.66
CA THR A 67 3.73 4.91 7.68
C THR A 67 4.26 5.08 9.10
N PHE A 68 5.58 4.94 9.28
CA PHE A 68 6.25 5.08 10.56
C PHE A 68 5.62 4.23 11.66
N ASN A 69 5.33 2.95 11.33
CA ASN A 69 4.75 1.95 12.27
C ASN A 69 3.44 2.44 12.91
N GLY A 70 2.59 3.06 12.11
CA GLY A 70 1.31 3.55 12.60
C GLY A 70 1.33 4.99 13.07
N GLY A 71 2.49 5.66 12.99
CA GLY A 71 2.60 7.04 13.44
C GLY A 71 1.93 8.06 12.53
N LEU A 72 1.84 7.75 11.23
CA LEU A 72 1.26 8.67 10.24
C LEU A 72 0.33 7.95 9.28
N VAL A 73 -0.74 8.64 8.87
CA VAL A 73 -1.56 8.24 7.74
C VAL A 73 -1.35 9.29 6.65
N GLN A 74 -0.89 8.86 5.48
CA GLN A 74 -0.54 9.78 4.41
C GLN A 74 -1.27 9.43 3.12
N LYS A 75 -1.64 10.47 2.36
CA LYS A 75 -2.18 10.28 1.01
C LYS A 75 -1.05 9.86 0.08
N ASN A 76 -1.29 8.81 -0.72
CA ASN A 76 -0.26 8.28 -1.60
C ASN A 76 0.06 9.21 -2.76
N ASP A 77 -0.91 9.96 -3.24
CA ASP A 77 -0.73 10.84 -4.40
C ASP A 77 0.05 12.11 -4.06
N THR A 78 -0.20 12.72 -2.91
CA THR A 78 0.41 14.00 -2.53
C THR A 78 1.41 13.89 -1.39
N GLY A 79 1.36 12.82 -0.60
CA GLY A 79 2.14 12.67 0.61
C GLY A 79 1.60 13.44 1.81
N GLU A 80 0.44 14.09 1.65
CA GLU A 80 -0.17 14.87 2.71
C GLU A 80 -0.55 13.99 3.89
N ILE A 81 -0.22 14.46 5.11
CA ILE A 81 -0.52 13.75 6.34
C ILE A 81 -1.99 13.99 6.70
N MET A 82 -2.68 12.91 7.03
CA MET A 82 -4.07 12.96 7.49
C MET A 82 -4.12 12.76 8.99
N GLU A 83 -5.02 13.46 9.62
CA GLU A 83 -5.27 13.29 11.05
C GLU A 83 -6.49 12.42 11.32
#